data_2b4cff864235c994129aba4a6495eeb9
#
_entry.id   2b4cff864235c994129aba4a6495eeb9
#
_cell.length_a   1.000
_cell.length_b   1.000
_cell.length_c   1.000
_cell.angle_alpha   90.00
_cell.angle_beta   90.00
_cell.angle_gamma   90.00
#
_symmetry.space_group_name_H-M   'P 1'
#
loop_
_entity.id
_entity.type
_entity.pdbx_description
1 polymer ?
#
loop_
_entity_poly.entity_id
_entity_poly.type
_entity_poly.pdbx_seq_one_letter_code
_entity_poly.pdbx_strand_id
1 'polypeptide(L)'
;LGLEDVERLSGGDDIVRQGRLPAAMALPDFLERVGKALGPNGIRYTDGERPIRRVAVGGGACGSFFRAAAAGGCDALVTADVKYDQFLDARALGLTLIDAGHFPTENVICPVLVRFLEERFCGLEVVRSAVHREVVRYFAVP
;
A
#
# COMPACT_ATOMS: atom_id res chain seq x y z
N LEU A 1 -0.76 2.43 8.17
CA LEU A 1 -2.14 1.94 8.09
C LEU A 1 -2.70 1.46 9.43
N GLY A 2 -1.86 1.35 10.48
CA GLY A 2 -2.28 0.85 11.80
C GLY A 2 -2.67 -0.63 11.80
N LEU A 3 -1.92 -1.44 11.07
CA LEU A 3 -2.10 -2.89 11.05
C LEU A 3 -1.44 -3.52 12.28
N GLU A 4 -2.13 -4.48 12.87
CA GLU A 4 -1.66 -5.35 13.95
C GLU A 4 -1.25 -6.72 13.39
N ASP A 5 -0.49 -7.49 14.18
CA ASP A 5 -0.02 -8.85 13.83
C ASP A 5 0.67 -8.89 12.45
N VAL A 6 1.54 -7.93 12.19
CA VAL A 6 2.18 -7.80 10.87
C VAL A 6 3.21 -8.91 10.66
N GLU A 7 3.02 -9.67 9.60
CA GLU A 7 3.87 -10.80 9.20
C GLU A 7 4.17 -10.80 7.71
N ARG A 8 5.05 -11.69 7.25
CA ARG A 8 5.30 -11.89 5.82
C ARG A 8 4.10 -12.54 5.16
N LEU A 9 3.75 -12.08 3.96
CA LEU A 9 2.77 -12.77 3.13
C LEU A 9 3.40 -14.00 2.50
N SER A 10 2.83 -15.17 2.68
CA SER A 10 3.27 -16.39 1.97
C SER A 10 3.11 -16.21 0.46
N GLY A 11 4.16 -16.44 -0.31
CA GLY A 11 4.19 -16.16 -1.75
C GLY A 11 4.36 -14.66 -2.10
N GLY A 12 4.75 -13.82 -1.15
CA GLY A 12 4.99 -12.38 -1.33
C GLY A 12 6.47 -12.00 -1.49
N ASP A 13 7.35 -12.94 -1.81
CA ASP A 13 8.80 -12.76 -2.09
C ASP A 13 9.54 -11.92 -1.04
N ASP A 14 9.16 -12.06 0.23
CA ASP A 14 9.68 -11.29 1.37
C ASP A 14 9.48 -9.76 1.31
N ILE A 15 8.84 -9.23 0.27
CA ILE A 15 8.59 -7.79 0.11
C ILE A 15 7.17 -7.38 0.48
N VAL A 16 6.21 -8.31 0.45
CA VAL A 16 4.81 -8.05 0.84
C VAL A 16 4.60 -8.47 2.29
N ARG A 17 3.94 -7.62 3.04
CA ARG A 17 3.52 -7.87 4.42
C ARG A 17 2.01 -7.96 4.48
N GLN A 18 1.49 -8.70 5.44
CA GLN A 18 0.07 -8.73 5.77
C GLN A 18 -0.14 -8.46 7.25
N GLY A 19 -1.31 -7.96 7.59
CA GLY A 19 -1.69 -7.69 8.97
C GLY A 19 -3.20 -7.49 9.08
N ARG A 20 -3.67 -7.15 10.27
CA ARG A 20 -5.10 -6.96 10.52
C ARG A 20 -5.39 -5.55 11.00
N LEU A 21 -6.50 -5.01 10.58
CA LEU A 21 -7.09 -3.84 11.23
C LEU A 21 -7.70 -4.26 12.57
N PRO A 22 -7.70 -3.39 13.59
CA PRO A 22 -8.34 -3.66 14.88
C PRO A 22 -9.81 -4.08 14.73
N ALA A 23 -10.51 -3.48 13.77
CA ALA A 23 -11.90 -3.82 13.41
C ALA A 23 -12.05 -3.85 11.89
N ALA A 24 -13.03 -4.60 11.40
CA ALA A 24 -13.40 -4.57 9.99
C ALA A 24 -13.91 -3.17 9.60
N MET A 25 -13.56 -2.71 8.41
CA MET A 25 -13.83 -1.37 7.91
C MET A 25 -14.51 -1.41 6.54
N ALA A 26 -15.42 -0.50 6.29
CA ALA A 26 -16.01 -0.34 4.96
C ALA A 26 -14.95 0.20 3.97
N LEU A 27 -15.09 -0.13 2.69
CA LEU A 27 -14.14 0.28 1.65
C LEU A 27 -13.91 1.81 1.60
N PRO A 28 -14.94 2.67 1.64
CA PRO A 28 -14.71 4.11 1.62
C PRO A 28 -13.84 4.62 2.78
N ASP A 29 -14.08 4.11 3.98
CA ASP A 29 -13.31 4.49 5.18
C ASP A 29 -11.86 3.99 5.09
N PHE A 30 -11.67 2.80 4.49
CA PHE A 30 -10.33 2.26 4.28
C PHE A 30 -9.56 3.05 3.22
N LEU A 31 -10.20 3.46 2.11
CA LEU A 31 -9.59 4.33 1.10
C LEU A 31 -9.19 5.68 1.69
N GLU A 32 -10.03 6.26 2.55
CA GLU A 32 -9.69 7.49 3.27
C GLU A 32 -8.47 7.29 4.19
N ARG A 33 -8.40 6.16 4.90
CA ARG A 33 -7.24 5.78 5.72
C ARG A 33 -5.97 5.65 4.89
N VAL A 34 -6.03 4.97 3.74
CA VAL A 34 -4.91 4.86 2.80
C VAL A 34 -4.49 6.25 2.30
N GLY A 35 -5.45 7.08 1.92
CA GLY A 35 -5.23 8.46 1.50
C GLY A 35 -4.49 9.29 2.55
N LYS A 36 -4.96 9.25 3.79
CA LYS A 36 -4.33 9.97 4.93
C LYS A 36 -2.93 9.45 5.26
N ALA A 37 -2.72 8.14 5.16
CA ALA A 37 -1.44 7.51 5.52
C ALA A 37 -0.34 7.72 4.48
N LEU A 38 -0.69 7.70 3.19
CA LEU A 38 0.27 7.70 2.09
C LEU A 38 0.34 9.06 1.35
N GLY A 39 -0.73 9.86 1.40
CA GLY A 39 -0.82 11.14 0.70
C GLY A 39 -0.74 11.03 -0.83
N PRO A 40 -1.38 10.04 -1.47
CA PRO A 40 -1.38 9.92 -2.91
C PRO A 40 -2.16 11.07 -3.55
N ASN A 41 -1.83 11.42 -4.78
CA ASN A 41 -2.56 12.40 -5.57
C ASN A 41 -3.76 11.79 -6.32
N GLY A 42 -4.01 10.49 -6.16
CA GLY A 42 -5.14 9.73 -6.67
C GLY A 42 -5.00 8.26 -6.32
N ILE A 43 -6.12 7.57 -6.17
CA ILE A 43 -6.16 6.13 -5.90
C ILE A 43 -7.02 5.46 -6.97
N ARG A 44 -6.49 4.40 -7.59
CA ARG A 44 -7.27 3.48 -8.42
C ARG A 44 -7.55 2.22 -7.61
N TYR A 45 -8.74 1.66 -7.74
CA TYR A 45 -9.06 0.43 -6.98
C TYR A 45 -10.13 -0.39 -7.67
N THR A 46 -10.23 -1.65 -7.26
CA THR A 46 -11.39 -2.50 -7.49
C THR A 46 -11.98 -2.93 -6.15
N ASP A 47 -13.30 -3.08 -6.12
CA ASP A 47 -14.06 -3.48 -4.92
C ASP A 47 -14.18 -5.00 -4.85
N GLY A 48 -13.72 -5.60 -3.77
CA GLY A 48 -13.90 -7.02 -3.45
C GLY A 48 -15.26 -7.34 -2.81
N GLU A 49 -16.14 -6.34 -2.71
CA GLU A 49 -17.53 -6.45 -2.23
C GLU A 49 -17.67 -7.02 -0.80
N ARG A 50 -16.67 -6.76 0.05
CA ARG A 50 -16.66 -7.18 1.44
C ARG A 50 -15.96 -6.19 2.37
N PRO A 51 -16.27 -6.16 3.68
CA PRO A 51 -15.53 -5.37 4.64
C PRO A 51 -14.06 -5.76 4.69
N ILE A 52 -13.19 -4.78 4.92
CA ILE A 52 -11.74 -4.97 4.95
C ILE A 52 -11.27 -5.08 6.39
N ARG A 53 -10.61 -6.19 6.70
CA ARG A 53 -9.95 -6.42 7.99
C ARG A 53 -8.52 -6.94 7.84
N ARG A 54 -8.29 -7.95 6.98
CA ARG A 54 -6.95 -8.48 6.68
C ARG A 54 -6.41 -7.82 5.44
N VAL A 55 -5.27 -7.15 5.58
CA VAL A 55 -4.70 -6.31 4.54
C VAL A 55 -3.28 -6.76 4.22
N ALA A 56 -3.00 -6.97 2.93
CA ALA A 56 -1.64 -7.08 2.43
C ALA A 56 -1.14 -5.70 1.97
N VAL A 57 0.15 -5.45 2.13
CA VAL A 57 0.81 -4.22 1.69
C VAL A 57 2.13 -4.51 1.00
N GLY A 58 2.37 -3.88 -0.14
CA GLY A 58 3.65 -3.92 -0.85
C GLY A 58 3.92 -2.57 -1.49
N GLY A 59 5.04 -1.93 -1.12
CA GLY A 59 5.46 -0.65 -1.73
C GLY A 59 5.85 -0.84 -3.19
N GLY A 60 5.60 0.17 -4.04
CA GLY A 60 5.88 0.10 -5.46
C GLY A 60 5.04 -0.95 -6.20
N ALA A 61 5.58 -1.54 -7.26
CA ALA A 61 4.89 -2.40 -8.22
C ALA A 61 4.66 -3.84 -7.73
N CYS A 62 3.96 -4.03 -6.60
CA CYS A 62 3.64 -5.34 -6.05
C CYS A 62 2.27 -5.90 -6.49
N GLY A 63 1.69 -5.38 -7.58
CA GLY A 63 0.39 -5.81 -8.09
C GLY A 63 0.31 -7.30 -8.42
N SER A 64 1.42 -7.94 -8.87
CA SER A 64 1.47 -9.38 -9.18
C SER A 64 1.17 -10.31 -7.99
N PHE A 65 1.31 -9.82 -6.76
CA PHE A 65 1.06 -10.60 -5.55
C PHE A 65 -0.42 -10.66 -5.14
N PHE A 66 -1.34 -10.13 -5.94
CA PHE A 66 -2.78 -10.16 -5.62
C PHE A 66 -3.31 -11.59 -5.41
N ARG A 67 -2.81 -12.57 -6.18
CA ARG A 67 -3.21 -13.98 -6.02
C ARG A 67 -2.72 -14.57 -4.69
N ALA A 68 -1.50 -14.25 -4.29
CA ALA A 68 -0.96 -14.65 -2.98
C ALA A 68 -1.73 -13.99 -1.84
N ALA A 69 -2.08 -12.70 -1.97
CA ALA A 69 -2.90 -12.00 -0.99
C ALA A 69 -4.29 -12.63 -0.84
N ALA A 70 -4.97 -12.92 -1.95
CA ALA A 70 -6.27 -13.60 -1.93
C ALA A 70 -6.17 -14.99 -1.31
N ALA A 71 -5.17 -15.81 -1.70
CA ALA A 71 -4.93 -17.14 -1.14
C ALA A 71 -4.59 -17.08 0.35
N GLY A 72 -3.90 -16.03 0.82
CA GLY A 72 -3.61 -15.74 2.22
C GLY A 72 -4.83 -15.25 3.02
N GLY A 73 -6.01 -15.14 2.38
CA GLY A 73 -7.24 -14.69 3.01
C GLY A 73 -7.27 -13.18 3.31
N CYS A 74 -6.47 -12.39 2.59
CA CYS A 74 -6.55 -10.93 2.69
C CYS A 74 -7.83 -10.42 2.02
N ASP A 75 -8.40 -9.37 2.58
CA ASP A 75 -9.55 -8.65 2.03
C ASP A 75 -9.11 -7.56 1.05
N ALA A 76 -7.91 -7.01 1.27
CA ALA A 76 -7.33 -5.99 0.42
C ALA A 76 -5.82 -6.18 0.22
N LEU A 77 -5.31 -5.71 -0.94
CA LEU A 77 -3.89 -5.46 -1.20
C LEU A 77 -3.70 -3.98 -1.56
N VAL A 78 -2.83 -3.29 -0.81
CA VAL A 78 -2.41 -1.91 -1.10
C VAL A 78 -1.02 -1.95 -1.74
N THR A 79 -0.89 -1.38 -2.94
CA THR A 79 0.34 -1.40 -3.76
C THR A 79 0.34 -0.28 -4.78
N ALA A 80 1.12 -0.39 -5.84
CA ALA A 80 1.15 0.54 -6.97
C ALA A 80 1.34 -0.16 -8.32
N ASP A 81 1.26 0.62 -9.41
CA ASP A 81 1.50 0.21 -10.80
C ASP A 81 0.68 -1.02 -11.23
N VAL A 82 -0.56 -1.06 -10.79
CA VAL A 82 -1.47 -2.17 -11.06
C VAL A 82 -1.96 -2.12 -12.50
N LYS A 83 -1.84 -3.23 -13.20
CA LYS A 83 -2.36 -3.40 -14.57
C LYS A 83 -3.86 -3.66 -14.56
N TYR A 84 -4.54 -3.35 -15.66
CA TYR A 84 -5.99 -3.50 -15.77
C TYR A 84 -6.45 -4.95 -15.58
N ASP A 85 -5.74 -5.91 -16.14
CA ASP A 85 -6.02 -7.34 -16.00
C ASP A 85 -5.92 -7.81 -14.53
N GLN A 86 -4.98 -7.26 -13.77
CA GLN A 86 -4.85 -7.56 -12.35
C GLN A 86 -6.05 -7.06 -11.54
N PHE A 87 -6.62 -5.90 -11.88
CA PHE A 87 -7.86 -5.42 -11.25
C PHE A 87 -9.03 -6.36 -11.54
N LEU A 88 -9.20 -6.82 -12.79
CA LEU A 88 -10.24 -7.76 -13.16
C LEU A 88 -10.13 -9.08 -12.39
N ASP A 89 -8.94 -9.65 -12.37
CA ASP A 89 -8.66 -10.92 -11.70
C ASP A 89 -8.84 -10.80 -10.17
N ALA A 90 -8.35 -9.71 -9.56
CA ALA A 90 -8.49 -9.47 -8.13
C ALA A 90 -9.97 -9.37 -7.73
N ARG A 91 -10.78 -8.64 -8.51
CA ARG A 91 -12.22 -8.55 -8.30
C ARG A 91 -12.89 -9.93 -8.38
N ALA A 92 -12.52 -10.74 -9.38
CA ALA A 92 -13.06 -12.10 -9.53
C ALA A 92 -12.73 -13.01 -8.32
N LEU A 93 -11.64 -12.72 -7.60
CA LEU A 93 -11.25 -13.40 -6.37
C LEU A 93 -11.87 -12.77 -5.10
N GLY A 94 -12.69 -11.72 -5.23
CA GLY A 94 -13.24 -10.99 -4.09
C GLY A 94 -12.19 -10.22 -3.28
N LEU A 95 -11.07 -9.84 -3.92
CA LEU A 95 -10.00 -9.04 -3.31
C LEU A 95 -10.13 -7.58 -3.72
N THR A 96 -10.18 -6.68 -2.74
CA THR A 96 -10.00 -5.24 -2.99
C THR A 96 -8.54 -4.97 -3.35
N LEU A 97 -8.28 -4.58 -4.60
CA LEU A 97 -6.93 -4.22 -5.05
C LEU A 97 -6.83 -2.69 -5.18
N ILE A 98 -5.86 -2.11 -4.49
CA ILE A 98 -5.69 -0.66 -4.36
C ILE A 98 -4.32 -0.26 -4.89
N ASP A 99 -4.32 0.58 -5.91
CA ASP A 99 -3.15 1.27 -6.46
C ASP A 99 -3.12 2.69 -5.90
N ALA A 100 -2.22 2.91 -4.95
CA ALA A 100 -2.06 4.19 -4.26
C ALA A 100 -0.84 5.00 -4.77
N GLY A 101 -0.31 4.64 -5.95
CA GLY A 101 0.82 5.30 -6.58
C GLY A 101 2.18 4.82 -6.08
N HIS A 102 3.16 4.77 -7.00
CA HIS A 102 4.50 4.24 -6.72
C HIS A 102 5.22 5.08 -5.68
N PHE A 103 5.41 6.37 -5.98
CA PHE A 103 6.09 7.27 -5.07
C PHE A 103 5.46 7.32 -3.66
N PRO A 104 4.15 7.49 -3.48
CA PRO A 104 3.55 7.52 -2.15
C PRO A 104 3.75 6.24 -1.35
N THR A 105 3.67 5.06 -2.00
CA THR A 105 3.80 3.76 -1.31
C THR A 105 5.23 3.43 -0.89
N GLU A 106 6.24 4.00 -1.56
CA GLU A 106 7.66 3.81 -1.21
C GLU A 106 8.23 4.93 -0.34
N ASN A 107 7.81 6.17 -0.58
CA ASN A 107 8.36 7.34 0.10
C ASN A 107 8.14 7.35 1.63
N VAL A 108 7.20 6.56 2.13
CA VAL A 108 6.92 6.40 3.56
C VAL A 108 8.10 5.85 4.36
N ILE A 109 9.05 5.17 3.71
CA ILE A 109 10.25 4.64 4.37
C ILE A 109 11.29 5.72 4.63
N CYS A 110 11.33 6.80 3.83
CA CYS A 110 12.37 7.82 3.93
C CYS A 110 12.48 8.47 5.32
N PRO A 111 11.40 8.97 5.95
CA PRO A 111 11.50 9.54 7.30
C PRO A 111 11.87 8.50 8.36
N VAL A 112 11.56 7.23 8.15
CA VAL A 112 11.96 6.13 9.05
C VAL A 112 13.47 5.90 8.95
N LEU A 113 14.02 5.87 7.73
CA LEU A 113 15.45 5.71 7.49
C LEU A 113 16.26 6.90 8.03
N VAL A 114 15.77 8.13 7.84
CA VAL A 114 16.41 9.33 8.41
C VAL A 114 16.54 9.17 9.92
N ARG A 115 15.46 8.90 10.61
CA ARG A 115 15.46 8.72 12.08
C ARG A 115 16.38 7.59 12.51
N PHE A 116 16.30 6.43 11.85
CA PHE A 116 17.16 5.29 12.15
C PHE A 116 18.65 5.62 12.03
N LEU A 117 19.03 6.34 10.97
CA LEU A 117 20.43 6.74 10.75
C LEU A 117 20.92 7.77 11.77
N GLU A 118 20.11 8.78 12.10
CA GLU A 118 20.42 9.79 13.11
C GLU A 118 20.59 9.18 14.50
N GLU A 119 19.70 8.25 14.88
CA GLU A 119 19.77 7.53 16.16
C GLU A 119 20.97 6.58 16.24
N ARG A 120 21.37 5.97 15.12
CA ARG A 120 22.43 4.95 15.08
C ARG A 120 23.83 5.53 14.97
N PHE A 121 23.97 6.67 14.30
CA PHE A 121 25.26 7.27 13.97
C PHE A 121 25.36 8.69 14.53
N CYS A 122 25.95 8.82 15.73
CA CYS A 122 26.14 10.12 16.38
C CYS A 122 26.96 11.07 15.48
N GLY A 123 26.42 12.28 15.26
CA GLY A 123 27.09 13.30 14.46
C GLY A 123 26.92 13.16 12.94
N LEU A 124 26.19 12.17 12.46
CA LEU A 124 25.80 12.08 11.05
C LEU A 124 24.65 13.04 10.77
N GLU A 125 24.86 13.97 9.84
CA GLU A 125 23.77 14.77 9.27
C GLU A 125 23.07 13.97 8.17
N VAL A 126 21.78 13.70 8.34
CA VAL A 126 20.96 12.96 7.37
C VAL A 126 19.98 13.90 6.71
N VAL A 127 20.18 14.14 5.41
CA VAL A 127 19.37 15.09 4.65
C VAL A 127 18.49 14.35 3.65
N ARG A 128 17.19 14.61 3.70
CA ARG A 128 16.25 14.16 2.69
C ARG A 128 16.18 15.17 1.54
N SER A 129 16.24 14.68 0.30
CA SER A 129 16.09 15.54 -0.87
C SER A 129 14.74 16.27 -0.87
N ALA A 130 14.78 17.59 -0.98
CA ALA A 130 13.57 18.43 -1.08
C ALA A 130 13.02 18.51 -2.52
N VAL A 131 13.81 18.08 -3.53
CA VAL A 131 13.40 18.14 -4.94
C VAL A 131 12.82 16.82 -5.45
N HIS A 132 13.07 15.71 -4.75
CA HIS A 132 12.48 14.41 -5.09
C HIS A 132 11.02 14.35 -4.61
N ARG A 133 10.08 14.26 -5.56
CA ARG A 133 8.64 14.29 -5.30
C ARG A 133 7.87 13.54 -6.37
N GLU A 134 6.60 13.29 -6.11
CA GLU A 134 5.67 12.70 -7.07
C GLU A 134 5.63 13.50 -8.37
N VAL A 135 5.85 12.82 -9.49
CA VAL A 135 5.86 13.41 -10.84
C VAL A 135 4.58 13.11 -11.62
N VAL A 136 3.83 12.08 -11.22
CA VAL A 136 2.57 11.71 -11.86
C VAL A 136 1.49 12.74 -11.48
N ARG A 137 0.70 13.13 -12.45
CA ARG A 137 -0.42 14.05 -12.29
C ARG A 137 -1.69 13.40 -12.82
N TYR A 138 -2.80 13.71 -12.20
CA TYR A 138 -4.11 13.29 -12.67
C TYR A 138 -4.87 14.51 -13.18
N PHE A 139 -5.45 14.38 -14.38
CA PHE A 139 -6.37 15.35 -14.91
C PHE A 139 -7.80 14.85 -14.68
N ALA A 140 -8.57 15.58 -13.90
CA ALA A 140 -9.99 15.25 -13.71
C ALA A 140 -10.76 15.64 -14.97
N VAL A 141 -11.37 14.64 -15.61
CA VAL A 141 -12.27 14.88 -16.75
C VAL A 141 -13.61 15.33 -16.18
N PRO A 142 -14.17 16.48 -16.63
CA PRO A 142 -15.45 16.99 -16.14
C PRO A 142 -16.64 16.10 -16.54
#